data_48fd89e200ab22abc3c26b10de240c22
#
_entry.id   48fd89e200ab22abc3c26b10de240c22
#
_cell.length_a   1.000
_cell.length_b   1.000
_cell.length_c   1.000
_cell.angle_alpha   90.00
_cell.angle_beta   90.00
_cell.angle_gamma   90.00
#
_symmetry.space_group_name_H-M   'P 1'
#
loop_
_entity.id
_entity.type
_entity.pdbx_description
1 polymer ?
#
loop_
_entity_poly.entity_id
_entity_poly.type
_entity_poly.pdbx_seq_one_letter_code
_entity_poly.pdbx_strand_id
1 'polypeptide(L)'
;PVAGFSGIAIILYHLFGLPVGAGTIILNVPVAIFCYKFLGKEFFLKSMKSMIISSLLMDYVAPLFPVYDGSRLLAALCMGVLCGIGYAMIFMRGSSTGGQDFISVAIKKVKPHITLGIITFVLDICTIILGTALVFKDIDGLIYGVVVTYLMAMVMDRIMYGIDEGKMTLIVTDKGAEIAEQIDAYSGRGSTILKGIGSYSKKDKDVVMCACNNKQMYTIKKMVHTIDP
;
A
#
# COMPACT_ATOMS: atom_id res chain seq x y z
N PRO A 1 -2.74 -7.97 18.47
CA PRO A 1 -1.45 -7.41 18.09
C PRO A 1 -1.54 -5.90 18.18
N VAL A 2 -0.54 -5.30 18.80
CA VAL A 2 -0.52 -3.86 19.06
C VAL A 2 0.45 -3.24 18.05
N ALA A 3 -0.07 -2.52 17.09
CA ALA A 3 0.69 -1.86 16.03
C ALA A 3 0.54 -0.34 16.14
N GLY A 4 1.42 0.39 15.48
CA GLY A 4 1.38 1.85 15.44
C GLY A 4 1.71 2.53 16.77
N PHE A 5 1.39 3.81 16.88
CA PHE A 5 1.65 4.60 18.09
C PHE A 5 0.88 4.15 19.31
N SER A 6 -0.32 3.60 19.13
CA SER A 6 -1.05 2.96 20.24
C SER A 6 -0.28 1.78 20.80
N GLY A 7 0.42 1.03 19.94
CA GLY A 7 1.32 -0.04 20.35
C GLY A 7 2.48 0.45 21.18
N ILE A 8 3.15 1.49 20.71
CA ILE A 8 4.25 2.12 21.43
C ILE A 8 3.77 2.67 22.77
N ALA A 9 2.59 3.30 22.82
CA ALA A 9 2.02 3.81 24.05
C ALA A 9 1.74 2.70 25.09
N ILE A 10 1.26 1.51 24.64
CA ILE A 10 1.08 0.36 25.53
C ILE A 10 2.42 -0.19 26.01
N ILE A 11 3.45 -0.23 25.17
CA ILE A 11 4.81 -0.60 25.60
C ILE A 11 5.30 0.36 26.69
N LEU A 12 5.13 1.67 26.49
CA LEU A 12 5.51 2.69 27.48
C LEU A 12 4.72 2.56 28.79
N TYR A 13 3.44 2.21 28.72
CA TYR A 13 2.63 1.93 29.90
C TYR A 13 3.21 0.76 30.72
N HIS A 14 3.56 -0.34 30.07
CA HIS A 14 4.11 -1.52 30.76
C HIS A 14 5.52 -1.29 31.30
N LEU A 15 6.36 -0.50 30.64
CA LEU A 15 7.73 -0.24 31.06
C LEU A 15 7.84 0.87 32.11
N PHE A 16 7.05 1.93 31.97
CA PHE A 16 7.19 3.17 32.74
C PHE A 16 5.93 3.56 33.53
N GLY A 17 4.82 2.81 33.40
CA GLY A 17 3.55 3.15 34.01
C GLY A 17 2.84 4.39 33.43
N LEU A 18 3.27 4.86 32.24
CA LEU A 18 2.70 6.04 31.60
C LEU A 18 1.31 5.70 31.05
N PRO A 19 0.22 6.41 31.44
CA PRO A 19 -1.12 6.14 30.93
C PRO A 19 -1.15 6.13 29.38
N VAL A 20 -1.81 5.12 28.79
CA VAL A 20 -1.79 4.89 27.32
C VAL A 20 -2.29 6.12 26.56
N GLY A 21 -3.32 6.81 27.08
CA GLY A 21 -3.83 8.04 26.48
C GLY A 21 -2.79 9.16 26.46
N ALA A 22 -2.10 9.38 27.59
CA ALA A 22 -1.04 10.39 27.68
C ALA A 22 0.14 10.03 26.76
N GLY A 23 0.58 8.77 26.75
CA GLY A 23 1.62 8.27 25.86
C GLY A 23 1.27 8.48 24.38
N THR A 24 0.03 8.17 23.99
CA THR A 24 -0.45 8.39 22.62
C THR A 24 -0.44 9.88 22.25
N ILE A 25 -0.88 10.77 23.13
CA ILE A 25 -0.85 12.22 22.90
C ILE A 25 0.60 12.71 22.73
N ILE A 26 1.50 12.33 23.66
CA ILE A 26 2.91 12.73 23.63
C ILE A 26 3.57 12.30 22.29
N LEU A 27 3.26 11.09 21.81
CA LEU A 27 3.80 10.60 20.54
C LEU A 27 3.16 11.29 19.32
N ASN A 28 1.87 11.61 19.37
CA ASN A 28 1.15 12.19 18.24
C ASN A 28 1.43 13.70 18.05
N VAL A 29 1.59 14.47 19.12
CA VAL A 29 1.78 15.94 19.02
C VAL A 29 3.01 16.32 18.19
N PRO A 30 4.22 15.79 18.43
CA PRO A 30 5.38 16.13 17.61
C PRO A 30 5.20 15.76 16.14
N VAL A 31 4.60 14.59 15.88
CA VAL A 31 4.37 14.11 14.53
C VAL A 31 3.30 14.93 13.81
N ALA A 32 2.26 15.34 14.51
CA ALA A 32 1.23 16.21 13.97
C ALA A 32 1.81 17.60 13.58
N ILE A 33 2.68 18.17 14.39
CA ILE A 33 3.38 19.43 14.08
C ILE A 33 4.30 19.26 12.87
N PHE A 34 5.06 18.18 12.82
CA PHE A 34 5.91 17.87 11.67
C PHE A 34 5.08 17.69 10.39
N CYS A 35 3.97 16.97 10.48
CA CYS A 35 3.08 16.73 9.35
C CYS A 35 2.42 18.01 8.83
N TYR A 36 2.01 18.90 9.72
CA TYR A 36 1.47 20.21 9.31
C TYR A 36 2.48 20.98 8.46
N LYS A 37 3.75 21.01 8.87
CA LYS A 37 4.82 21.70 8.14
C LYS A 37 5.24 20.98 6.86
N PHE A 38 5.27 19.66 6.86
CA PHE A 38 5.85 18.86 5.78
C PHE A 38 4.83 18.41 4.73
N LEU A 39 3.64 17.95 5.16
CA LEU A 39 2.58 17.45 4.28
C LEU A 39 1.57 18.52 3.87
N GLY A 40 1.51 19.62 4.62
CA GLY A 40 0.66 20.76 4.32
C GLY A 40 -0.66 20.77 5.09
N LYS A 41 -1.29 21.98 5.10
CA LYS A 41 -2.50 22.27 5.88
C LYS A 41 -3.70 21.43 5.43
N GLU A 42 -3.85 21.19 4.13
CA GLU A 42 -5.00 20.47 3.58
C GLU A 42 -5.02 19.01 4.05
N PHE A 43 -3.88 18.32 3.93
CA PHE A 43 -3.72 16.95 4.42
C PHE A 43 -3.98 16.86 5.93
N PHE A 44 -3.42 17.79 6.70
CA PHE A 44 -3.60 17.83 8.14
C PHE A 44 -5.06 17.99 8.54
N LEU A 45 -5.79 18.94 7.93
CA LEU A 45 -7.22 19.16 8.24
C LEU A 45 -8.11 17.98 7.86
N LYS A 46 -7.83 17.33 6.72
CA LYS A 46 -8.52 16.09 6.32
C LYS A 46 -8.26 14.96 7.33
N SER A 47 -7.02 14.81 7.76
CA SER A 47 -6.64 13.79 8.74
C SER A 47 -7.28 14.03 10.10
N MET A 48 -7.33 15.27 10.57
CA MET A 48 -8.04 15.62 11.81
C MET A 48 -9.53 15.22 11.77
N LYS A 49 -10.21 15.46 10.64
CA LYS A 49 -11.60 15.01 10.46
C LYS A 49 -11.71 13.48 10.52
N SER A 50 -10.81 12.76 9.84
CA SER A 50 -10.80 11.29 9.86
C SER A 50 -10.55 10.76 11.28
N MET A 51 -9.62 11.36 12.01
CA MET A 51 -9.31 10.97 13.40
C MET A 51 -10.53 11.13 14.32
N ILE A 52 -11.21 12.28 14.25
CA ILE A 52 -12.40 12.55 15.06
C ILE A 52 -13.51 11.55 14.72
N ILE A 53 -13.80 11.35 13.43
CA ILE A 53 -14.82 10.41 13.00
C ILE A 53 -14.49 8.98 13.44
N SER A 54 -13.25 8.54 13.25
CA SER A 54 -12.81 7.20 13.65
C SER A 54 -12.91 7.00 15.16
N SER A 55 -12.52 8.00 15.96
CA SER A 55 -12.64 7.93 17.43
C SER A 55 -14.10 7.82 17.87
N LEU A 56 -14.99 8.63 17.30
CA LEU A 56 -16.42 8.57 17.62
C LEU A 56 -17.04 7.21 17.22
N LEU A 57 -16.67 6.69 16.06
CA LEU A 57 -17.14 5.36 15.64
C LEU A 57 -16.61 4.25 16.56
N MET A 58 -15.37 4.35 17.01
CA MET A 58 -14.76 3.38 17.91
C MET A 58 -15.42 3.40 19.30
N ASP A 59 -15.71 4.58 19.83
CA ASP A 59 -16.24 4.73 21.18
C ASP A 59 -17.75 4.44 21.27
N TYR A 60 -18.53 4.82 20.26
CA TYR A 60 -19.98 4.75 20.30
C TYR A 60 -20.60 3.66 19.41
N VAL A 61 -19.97 3.33 18.29
CA VAL A 61 -20.55 2.40 17.30
C VAL A 61 -19.94 1.00 17.47
N ALA A 62 -18.63 0.89 17.64
CA ALA A 62 -17.98 -0.41 17.75
C ALA A 62 -18.50 -1.28 18.92
N PRO A 63 -18.82 -0.72 20.11
CA PRO A 63 -19.38 -1.52 21.21
C PRO A 63 -20.78 -2.08 20.95
N LEU A 64 -21.50 -1.59 19.93
CA LEU A 64 -22.81 -2.11 19.57
C LEU A 64 -22.75 -3.43 18.78
N PHE A 65 -21.58 -3.76 18.25
CA PHE A 65 -21.38 -5.01 17.52
C PHE A 65 -20.93 -6.13 18.46
N PRO A 66 -21.39 -7.36 18.21
CA PRO A 66 -20.95 -8.51 19.02
C PRO A 66 -19.46 -8.77 18.82
N VAL A 67 -18.80 -9.17 19.90
CA VAL A 67 -17.39 -9.59 19.85
C VAL A 67 -17.32 -10.97 19.21
N TYR A 68 -16.40 -11.15 18.27
CA TYR A 68 -16.16 -12.43 17.64
C TYR A 68 -15.37 -13.37 18.54
N ASP A 69 -15.99 -14.49 18.93
CA ASP A 69 -15.44 -15.51 19.83
C ASP A 69 -14.89 -16.76 19.12
N GLY A 70 -14.70 -16.70 17.82
CA GLY A 70 -14.25 -17.84 17.03
C GLY A 70 -12.71 -17.96 16.90
N SER A 71 -12.30 -18.59 15.83
CA SER A 71 -10.87 -18.83 15.54
C SER A 71 -10.08 -17.53 15.43
N ARG A 72 -8.98 -17.43 16.20
CA ARG A 72 -8.05 -16.29 16.14
C ARG A 72 -7.47 -16.06 14.75
N LEU A 73 -7.24 -17.15 14.00
CA LEU A 73 -6.74 -17.06 12.63
C LEU A 73 -7.77 -16.39 11.70
N LEU A 74 -9.02 -16.81 11.77
CA LEU A 74 -10.09 -16.23 10.95
C LEU A 74 -10.30 -14.75 11.29
N ALA A 75 -10.28 -14.40 12.59
CA ALA A 75 -10.33 -13.00 13.02
C ALA A 75 -9.18 -12.17 12.44
N ALA A 76 -7.95 -12.72 12.46
CA ALA A 76 -6.77 -12.05 11.91
C ALA A 76 -6.90 -11.82 10.38
N LEU A 77 -7.37 -12.83 9.65
CA LEU A 77 -7.59 -12.73 8.20
C LEU A 77 -8.65 -11.67 7.86
N CYS A 78 -9.81 -11.73 8.52
CA CYS A 78 -10.88 -10.75 8.31
C CYS A 78 -10.43 -9.33 8.69
N MET A 79 -9.75 -9.17 9.82
CA MET A 79 -9.22 -7.88 10.27
C MET A 79 -8.23 -7.30 9.26
N GLY A 80 -7.28 -8.10 8.78
CA GLY A 80 -6.30 -7.66 7.78
C GLY A 80 -6.96 -7.14 6.50
N VAL A 81 -7.96 -7.86 5.98
CA VAL A 81 -8.69 -7.46 4.77
C VAL A 81 -9.51 -6.20 5.01
N LEU A 82 -10.35 -6.17 6.05
CA LEU A 82 -11.23 -5.02 6.32
C LEU A 82 -10.45 -3.75 6.64
N CYS A 83 -9.39 -3.87 7.47
CA CYS A 83 -8.50 -2.74 7.75
C CYS A 83 -7.79 -2.27 6.49
N GLY A 84 -7.29 -3.18 5.64
CA GLY A 84 -6.65 -2.82 4.38
C GLY A 84 -7.57 -2.02 3.44
N ILE A 85 -8.84 -2.39 3.34
CA ILE A 85 -9.86 -1.63 2.59
C ILE A 85 -10.05 -0.24 3.21
N GLY A 86 -10.25 -0.18 4.53
CA GLY A 86 -10.47 1.09 5.24
C GLY A 86 -9.30 2.05 5.10
N TYR A 87 -8.08 1.59 5.31
CA TYR A 87 -6.87 2.39 5.15
C TYR A 87 -6.68 2.87 3.70
N ALA A 88 -6.91 2.01 2.71
CA ALA A 88 -6.84 2.40 1.32
C ALA A 88 -7.79 3.57 1.00
N MET A 89 -9.05 3.47 1.45
CA MET A 89 -10.04 4.53 1.24
C MET A 89 -9.64 5.86 1.89
N ILE A 90 -9.07 5.82 3.09
CA ILE A 90 -8.61 7.02 3.82
C ILE A 90 -7.42 7.66 3.09
N PHE A 91 -6.41 6.87 2.73
CA PHE A 91 -5.21 7.38 2.05
C PHE A 91 -5.50 7.91 0.63
N MET A 92 -6.41 7.25 -0.12
CA MET A 92 -6.84 7.73 -1.44
C MET A 92 -7.54 9.08 -1.38
N ARG A 93 -8.14 9.45 -0.25
CA ARG A 93 -8.73 10.77 -0.03
C ARG A 93 -7.72 11.84 0.42
N GLY A 94 -6.43 11.50 0.47
CA GLY A 94 -5.37 12.38 0.94
C GLY A 94 -5.52 12.71 2.43
N SER A 95 -5.84 11.71 3.23
CA SER A 95 -6.06 11.76 4.66
C SER A 95 -5.32 10.62 5.36
N SER A 96 -5.28 10.62 6.69
CA SER A 96 -4.75 9.52 7.50
C SER A 96 -5.54 9.36 8.79
N THR A 97 -5.33 8.26 9.50
CA THR A 97 -5.90 8.05 10.83
C THR A 97 -5.08 8.69 11.94
N GLY A 98 -3.99 9.37 11.60
CA GLY A 98 -3.06 9.98 12.55
C GLY A 98 -1.93 9.04 12.98
N GLY A 99 -1.19 9.46 13.99
CA GLY A 99 -0.15 8.63 14.57
C GLY A 99 0.96 8.25 13.57
N GLN A 100 1.31 6.97 13.56
CA GLN A 100 2.32 6.39 12.68
C GLN A 100 2.01 6.58 11.19
N ASP A 101 0.74 6.69 10.80
CA ASP A 101 0.34 6.89 9.41
C ASP A 101 0.90 8.20 8.83
N PHE A 102 1.02 9.23 9.67
CA PHE A 102 1.67 10.46 9.26
C PHE A 102 3.12 10.23 8.82
N ILE A 103 3.84 9.38 9.54
CA ILE A 103 5.22 9.00 9.19
C ILE A 103 5.22 8.22 7.88
N SER A 104 4.27 7.29 7.70
CA SER A 104 4.13 6.51 6.46
C SER A 104 3.94 7.41 5.23
N VAL A 105 3.06 8.40 5.32
CA VAL A 105 2.81 9.34 4.23
C VAL A 105 4.01 10.28 4.00
N ALA A 106 4.69 10.69 5.07
CA ALA A 106 5.91 11.50 4.95
C ALA A 106 7.03 10.73 4.24
N ILE A 107 7.26 9.47 4.60
CA ILE A 107 8.23 8.58 3.92
C ILE A 107 7.84 8.39 2.45
N LYS A 108 6.56 8.16 2.15
CA LYS A 108 6.06 8.04 0.77
C LYS A 108 6.34 9.28 -0.07
N LYS A 109 6.23 10.47 0.53
CA LYS A 109 6.56 11.73 -0.16
C LYS A 109 8.04 11.85 -0.50
N VAL A 110 8.92 11.35 0.37
CA VAL A 110 10.38 11.36 0.15
C VAL A 110 10.83 10.22 -0.77
N LYS A 111 10.18 9.04 -0.67
CA LYS A 111 10.49 7.85 -1.46
C LYS A 111 9.27 7.39 -2.27
N PRO A 112 8.93 8.06 -3.39
CA PRO A 112 7.71 7.77 -4.15
C PRO A 112 7.64 6.37 -4.76
N HIS A 113 8.78 5.71 -4.96
CA HIS A 113 8.89 4.37 -5.54
C HIS A 113 8.46 3.25 -4.58
N ILE A 114 8.42 3.51 -3.26
CA ILE A 114 7.98 2.53 -2.27
C ILE A 114 6.48 2.70 -2.05
N THR A 115 5.72 1.59 -2.03
CA THR A 115 4.27 1.64 -1.78
C THR A 115 3.96 1.99 -0.32
N LEU A 116 2.79 2.56 -0.09
CA LEU A 116 2.34 2.91 1.27
C LEU A 116 2.17 1.66 2.14
N GLY A 117 1.67 0.56 1.56
CA GLY A 117 1.54 -0.71 2.26
C GLY A 117 2.87 -1.25 2.76
N ILE A 118 3.91 -1.23 1.93
CA ILE A 118 5.24 -1.67 2.36
C ILE A 118 5.76 -0.79 3.52
N ILE A 119 5.61 0.53 3.42
CA ILE A 119 6.08 1.44 4.47
C ILE A 119 5.34 1.17 5.79
N THR A 120 4.01 1.09 5.75
CA THR A 120 3.18 0.80 6.93
C THR A 120 3.52 -0.56 7.51
N PHE A 121 3.64 -1.60 6.65
CA PHE A 121 4.03 -2.94 7.08
C PHE A 121 5.35 -2.96 7.85
N VAL A 122 6.39 -2.31 7.33
CA VAL A 122 7.71 -2.26 7.98
C VAL A 122 7.63 -1.56 9.34
N LEU A 123 6.92 -0.45 9.43
CA LEU A 123 6.75 0.27 10.69
C LEU A 123 5.96 -0.55 11.72
N ASP A 124 4.89 -1.21 11.29
CA ASP A 124 4.07 -2.07 12.16
C ASP A 124 4.86 -3.29 12.65
N ILE A 125 5.61 -3.95 11.77
CA ILE A 125 6.48 -5.08 12.15
C ILE A 125 7.50 -4.66 13.20
N CYS A 126 8.14 -3.52 13.03
CA CYS A 126 9.08 -3.01 14.04
C CYS A 126 8.39 -2.83 15.40
N THR A 127 7.18 -2.26 15.43
CA THR A 127 6.41 -2.05 16.66
C THR A 127 5.98 -3.39 17.30
N ILE A 128 5.52 -4.34 16.49
CA ILE A 128 5.08 -5.66 16.94
C ILE A 128 6.26 -6.45 17.53
N ILE A 129 7.41 -6.47 16.86
CA ILE A 129 8.63 -7.15 17.34
C ILE A 129 9.08 -6.54 18.66
N LEU A 130 9.16 -5.21 18.75
CA LEU A 130 9.54 -4.52 19.99
C LEU A 130 8.56 -4.83 21.13
N GLY A 131 7.25 -4.78 20.86
CA GLY A 131 6.23 -5.09 21.86
C GLY A 131 6.31 -6.55 22.35
N THR A 132 6.51 -7.49 21.43
CA THR A 132 6.66 -8.91 21.79
C THR A 132 7.94 -9.17 22.57
N ALA A 133 9.06 -8.59 22.17
CA ALA A 133 10.34 -8.81 22.83
C ALA A 133 10.40 -8.19 24.22
N LEU A 134 9.85 -6.98 24.40
CA LEU A 134 9.98 -6.22 25.63
C LEU A 134 8.87 -6.47 26.66
N VAL A 135 7.65 -6.76 26.19
CA VAL A 135 6.46 -6.74 27.06
C VAL A 135 5.70 -8.07 27.02
N PHE A 136 5.19 -8.46 25.87
CA PHE A 136 4.17 -9.50 25.81
C PHE A 136 4.72 -10.92 25.83
N LYS A 137 5.92 -11.16 25.28
CA LYS A 137 6.56 -12.49 25.14
C LYS A 137 5.63 -13.57 24.57
N ASP A 138 4.64 -13.15 23.76
CA ASP A 138 3.63 -13.98 23.14
C ASP A 138 3.98 -14.19 21.67
N ILE A 139 4.47 -15.37 21.33
CA ILE A 139 4.87 -15.75 19.97
C ILE A 139 3.64 -15.88 19.06
N ASP A 140 2.53 -16.39 19.58
CA ASP A 140 1.28 -16.51 18.82
C ASP A 140 0.75 -15.13 18.43
N GLY A 141 0.77 -14.18 19.37
CA GLY A 141 0.41 -12.78 19.12
C GLY A 141 1.30 -12.13 18.08
N LEU A 142 2.61 -12.44 18.07
CA LEU A 142 3.54 -11.98 17.03
C LEU A 142 3.14 -12.53 15.65
N ILE A 143 2.91 -13.84 15.54
CA ILE A 143 2.55 -14.50 14.27
C ILE A 143 1.25 -13.90 13.70
N TYR A 144 0.20 -13.80 14.53
CA TYR A 144 -1.07 -13.19 14.10
C TYR A 144 -0.90 -11.71 13.75
N GLY A 145 -0.06 -10.98 14.46
CA GLY A 145 0.29 -9.60 14.14
C GLY A 145 0.89 -9.45 12.75
N VAL A 146 1.88 -10.29 12.45
CA VAL A 146 2.50 -10.33 11.11
C VAL A 146 1.49 -10.66 10.02
N VAL A 147 0.61 -11.64 10.25
CA VAL A 147 -0.45 -12.01 9.29
C VAL A 147 -1.40 -10.85 9.03
N VAL A 148 -1.89 -10.19 10.08
CA VAL A 148 -2.81 -9.04 9.94
C VAL A 148 -2.16 -7.90 9.18
N THR A 149 -0.95 -7.49 9.56
CA THR A 149 -0.27 -6.34 8.94
C THR A 149 0.15 -6.62 7.50
N TYR A 150 0.56 -7.85 7.19
CA TYR A 150 0.86 -8.27 5.82
C TYR A 150 -0.37 -8.24 4.91
N LEU A 151 -1.49 -8.82 5.35
CA LEU A 151 -2.74 -8.81 4.59
C LEU A 151 -3.27 -7.39 4.41
N MET A 152 -3.24 -6.59 5.48
CA MET A 152 -3.65 -5.18 5.43
C MET A 152 -2.84 -4.41 4.39
N ALA A 153 -1.51 -4.54 4.40
CA ALA A 153 -0.63 -3.88 3.46
C ALA A 153 -0.88 -4.34 2.01
N MET A 154 -1.04 -5.66 1.80
CA MET A 154 -1.32 -6.22 0.48
C MET A 154 -2.65 -5.74 -0.09
N VAL A 155 -3.72 -5.77 0.70
CA VAL A 155 -5.06 -5.32 0.28
C VAL A 155 -5.04 -3.82 0.03
N MET A 156 -4.43 -3.04 0.91
CA MET A 156 -4.30 -1.59 0.76
C MET A 156 -3.59 -1.22 -0.54
N ASP A 157 -2.45 -1.84 -0.84
CA ASP A 157 -1.70 -1.56 -2.06
C ASP A 157 -2.45 -1.97 -3.32
N ARG A 158 -3.17 -3.11 -3.28
CA ARG A 158 -4.03 -3.54 -4.40
C ARG A 158 -5.15 -2.57 -4.72
N ILE A 159 -5.75 -1.97 -3.71
CA ILE A 159 -6.82 -0.98 -3.89
C ILE A 159 -6.26 0.37 -4.34
N MET A 160 -5.15 0.83 -3.72
CA MET A 160 -4.58 2.15 -4.01
C MET A 160 -3.91 2.25 -5.37
N TYR A 161 -3.17 1.22 -5.77
CA TYR A 161 -2.37 1.23 -7.00
C TYR A 161 -2.99 0.38 -8.11
N GLY A 162 -4.04 -0.38 -7.81
CA GLY A 162 -4.77 -1.21 -8.75
C GLY A 162 -4.17 -2.61 -8.92
N ILE A 163 -5.00 -3.50 -9.46
CA ILE A 163 -4.59 -4.87 -9.83
C ILE A 163 -3.84 -4.84 -11.18
N ASP A 164 -4.14 -3.84 -11.98
CA ASP A 164 -3.59 -3.63 -13.32
C ASP A 164 -2.63 -2.43 -13.33
N GLU A 165 -1.40 -2.63 -12.85
CA GLU A 165 -0.32 -1.70 -13.19
C GLU A 165 -0.15 -1.71 -14.70
N GLY A 166 -0.50 -0.59 -15.35
CA GLY A 166 -0.23 -0.39 -16.78
C GLY A 166 1.26 -0.58 -17.04
N LYS A 167 1.61 -1.51 -17.94
CA LYS A 167 2.98 -1.73 -18.39
C LYS A 167 3.17 -1.14 -19.77
N MET A 168 4.28 -0.47 -19.94
CA MET A 168 4.72 -0.06 -21.27
C MET A 168 5.55 -1.20 -21.86
N THR A 169 5.07 -1.78 -22.95
CA THR A 169 5.77 -2.83 -23.69
C THR A 169 6.46 -2.22 -24.89
N LEU A 170 7.73 -2.52 -25.07
CA LEU A 170 8.53 -2.15 -26.24
C LEU A 170 8.86 -3.42 -27.02
N ILE A 171 8.48 -3.47 -28.29
CA ILE A 171 8.68 -4.61 -29.18
C ILE A 171 9.58 -4.14 -30.33
N VAL A 172 10.81 -4.67 -30.36
CA VAL A 172 11.76 -4.37 -31.43
C VAL A 172 11.62 -5.44 -32.51
N THR A 173 11.27 -5.03 -33.75
CA THR A 173 10.90 -5.95 -34.83
C THR A 173 11.17 -5.36 -36.21
N ASP A 174 11.19 -6.21 -37.20
CA ASP A 174 11.20 -5.79 -38.62
C ASP A 174 9.77 -5.67 -39.20
N LYS A 175 8.74 -6.13 -38.44
CA LYS A 175 7.33 -6.18 -38.84
C LYS A 175 6.45 -5.24 -38.03
N GLY A 176 6.92 -4.03 -37.77
CA GLY A 176 6.26 -3.09 -36.85
C GLY A 176 4.82 -2.78 -37.18
N ALA A 177 4.50 -2.55 -38.48
CA ALA A 177 3.15 -2.23 -38.92
C ALA A 177 2.17 -3.39 -38.72
N GLU A 178 2.58 -4.64 -39.04
CA GLU A 178 1.78 -5.84 -38.87
C GLU A 178 1.48 -6.12 -37.38
N ILE A 179 2.48 -5.97 -36.54
CA ILE A 179 2.33 -6.15 -35.07
C ILE A 179 1.43 -5.05 -34.50
N ALA A 180 1.58 -3.81 -34.92
CA ALA A 180 0.74 -2.69 -34.45
C ALA A 180 -0.74 -2.90 -34.80
N GLU A 181 -1.05 -3.35 -36.02
CA GLU A 181 -2.40 -3.67 -36.45
C GLU A 181 -3.02 -4.82 -35.63
N GLN A 182 -2.24 -5.86 -35.38
CA GLN A 182 -2.70 -6.98 -34.57
C GLN A 182 -2.91 -6.60 -33.10
N ILE A 183 -2.09 -5.71 -32.54
CA ILE A 183 -2.29 -5.19 -31.18
C ILE A 183 -3.61 -4.42 -31.10
N ASP A 184 -3.91 -3.56 -32.07
CA ASP A 184 -5.15 -2.79 -32.12
C ASP A 184 -6.37 -3.71 -32.25
N ALA A 185 -6.35 -4.61 -33.22
CA ALA A 185 -7.43 -5.56 -33.47
C ALA A 185 -7.75 -6.46 -32.26
N TYR A 186 -6.72 -6.88 -31.53
CA TYR A 186 -6.89 -7.81 -30.40
C TYR A 186 -7.19 -7.13 -29.07
N SER A 187 -6.54 -6.03 -28.78
CA SER A 187 -6.59 -5.38 -27.45
C SER A 187 -7.39 -4.07 -27.44
N GLY A 188 -7.75 -3.53 -28.60
CA GLY A 188 -8.35 -2.20 -28.74
C GLY A 188 -7.44 -1.09 -28.18
N ARG A 189 -6.14 -1.35 -28.13
CA ARG A 189 -5.12 -0.42 -27.62
C ARG A 189 -4.31 0.13 -28.76
N GLY A 190 -4.27 1.44 -28.88
CA GLY A 190 -3.37 2.11 -29.81
C GLY A 190 -1.92 1.80 -29.48
N SER A 191 -1.09 1.68 -30.50
CA SER A 191 0.35 1.55 -30.40
C SER A 191 1.05 2.66 -31.18
N THR A 192 2.31 2.94 -30.81
CA THR A 192 3.15 3.93 -31.49
C THR A 192 4.38 3.24 -32.05
N ILE A 193 4.65 3.44 -33.33
CA ILE A 193 5.85 2.90 -33.99
C ILE A 193 6.94 3.98 -33.96
N LEU A 194 8.07 3.66 -33.36
CA LEU A 194 9.28 4.47 -33.37
C LEU A 194 10.30 3.82 -34.32
N LYS A 195 10.97 4.60 -35.13
CA LYS A 195 12.08 4.11 -35.96
C LYS A 195 13.36 4.10 -35.14
N GLY A 196 14.06 2.99 -35.16
CA GLY A 196 15.32 2.81 -34.45
C GLY A 196 16.36 2.12 -35.31
N ILE A 197 17.60 2.13 -34.88
CA ILE A 197 18.71 1.46 -35.56
C ILE A 197 19.27 0.40 -34.58
N GLY A 198 19.36 -0.83 -35.05
CA GLY A 198 19.98 -1.91 -34.27
C GLY A 198 21.46 -1.61 -33.99
N SER A 199 21.85 -1.53 -32.74
CA SER A 199 23.23 -1.15 -32.36
C SER A 199 24.29 -2.11 -32.89
N TYR A 200 23.97 -3.40 -32.96
CA TYR A 200 24.86 -4.44 -33.47
C TYR A 200 24.75 -4.59 -35.01
N SER A 201 23.53 -4.79 -35.53
CA SER A 201 23.28 -5.06 -36.95
C SER A 201 23.37 -3.84 -37.83
N LYS A 202 23.34 -2.62 -37.26
CA LYS A 202 23.27 -1.33 -37.97
C LYS A 202 22.12 -1.21 -38.99
N LYS A 203 21.11 -2.09 -38.85
CA LYS A 203 19.90 -2.11 -39.67
C LYS A 203 18.79 -1.30 -39.02
N ASP A 204 17.91 -0.74 -39.85
CA ASP A 204 16.69 -0.09 -39.37
C ASP A 204 15.78 -1.13 -38.69
N LYS A 205 15.16 -0.74 -37.61
CA LYS A 205 14.21 -1.53 -36.83
C LYS A 205 13.02 -0.68 -36.42
N ASP A 206 11.86 -1.30 -36.34
CA ASP A 206 10.68 -0.70 -35.77
C ASP A 206 10.61 -1.05 -34.28
N VAL A 207 10.29 -0.05 -33.47
CA VAL A 207 10.01 -0.24 -32.03
C VAL A 207 8.54 0.08 -31.82
N VAL A 208 7.73 -0.95 -31.67
CA VAL A 208 6.29 -0.80 -31.35
C VAL A 208 6.13 -0.61 -29.86
N MET A 209 5.63 0.54 -29.46
CA MET A 209 5.37 0.91 -28.06
C MET A 209 3.88 0.82 -27.80
N CYS A 210 3.48 0.03 -26.79
CA CYS A 210 2.09 -0.15 -26.38
C CYS A 210 1.96 -0.14 -24.87
N ALA A 211 0.96 0.59 -24.34
CA ALA A 211 0.57 0.54 -22.95
C ALA A 211 -0.49 -0.54 -22.75
N CYS A 212 -0.19 -1.56 -21.96
CA CYS A 212 -1.08 -2.70 -21.75
C CYS A 212 -1.05 -3.17 -20.28
N ASN A 213 -2.05 -3.95 -19.88
CA ASN A 213 -2.04 -4.62 -18.58
C ASN A 213 -1.32 -5.99 -18.64
N ASN A 214 -1.08 -6.61 -17.49
CA ASN A 214 -0.38 -7.89 -17.40
C ASN A 214 -0.99 -8.99 -18.28
N LYS A 215 -2.32 -9.06 -18.34
CA LYS A 215 -3.05 -10.06 -19.13
C LYS A 215 -2.88 -9.81 -20.63
N GLN A 216 -3.03 -8.55 -21.03
CA GLN A 216 -2.81 -8.12 -22.43
C GLN A 216 -1.36 -8.33 -22.84
N MET A 217 -0.39 -7.99 -21.98
CA MET A 217 1.04 -8.21 -22.25
C MET A 217 1.37 -9.67 -22.54
N TYR A 218 0.81 -10.61 -21.76
CA TYR A 218 1.01 -12.04 -22.02
C TYR A 218 0.53 -12.45 -23.41
N THR A 219 -0.64 -11.96 -23.82
CA THR A 219 -1.24 -12.27 -25.11
C THR A 219 -0.48 -11.60 -26.25
N ILE A 220 -0.10 -10.33 -26.09
CA ILE A 220 0.74 -9.60 -27.03
C ILE A 220 2.07 -10.33 -27.25
N LYS A 221 2.72 -10.75 -26.17
CA LYS A 221 3.97 -11.53 -26.26
C LYS A 221 3.80 -12.80 -27.07
N LYS A 222 2.75 -13.57 -26.84
CA LYS A 222 2.46 -14.78 -27.60
C LYS A 222 2.20 -14.51 -29.07
N MET A 223 1.44 -13.47 -29.38
CA MET A 223 1.14 -13.05 -30.73
C MET A 223 2.41 -12.58 -31.47
N VAL A 224 3.24 -11.76 -30.85
CA VAL A 224 4.50 -11.28 -31.43
C VAL A 224 5.42 -12.44 -31.80
N HIS A 225 5.56 -13.42 -30.90
CA HIS A 225 6.37 -14.63 -31.22
C HIS A 225 5.82 -15.48 -32.36
N THR A 226 4.55 -15.32 -32.73
CA THR A 226 3.98 -16.02 -33.89
C THR A 226 4.28 -15.28 -35.18
N ILE A 227 4.39 -13.95 -35.14
CA ILE A 227 4.61 -13.09 -36.31
C ILE A 227 6.11 -12.93 -36.60
N ASP A 228 6.89 -12.72 -35.52
CA ASP A 228 8.33 -12.49 -35.59
C ASP A 228 9.00 -13.29 -34.46
N PRO A 229 9.36 -14.58 -34.71
CA PRO A 229 9.89 -15.53 -33.74
C PRO A 229 11.30 -15.21 -33.22
#